data_4cefc84bae71f28f38e7a02fd87ac1fa
#
_entry.id   4cefc84bae71f28f38e7a02fd87ac1fa
#
_cell.length_a   1.000
_cell.length_b   1.000
_cell.length_c   1.000
_cell.angle_alpha   90.00
_cell.angle_beta   90.00
_cell.angle_gamma   90.00
#
_symmetry.space_group_name_H-M   'P 1'
#
loop_
_entity.id
_entity.type
_entity.pdbx_description
1 polymer ?
#
loop_
_entity_poly.entity_id
_entity_poly.type
_entity_poly.pdbx_seq_one_letter_code
_entity_poly.pdbx_strand_id
1 'polypeptide(L)'
;MTGTSPAAIDLETAFDGTPLRHPTRPRSRYRPLAAVRHFRELLKDKENTAEVFRIYDALPSRQFVPRVRALTLSPHGDALRRSEPFLPPILDDHDALRKTPAGSVAHAYCDFMESEGLSAAGLVAESEKAGRPVYDDLVQWFGFRQRDTHDLMHVLTGYGRDALGEQCVLLFTHGQSPSQGHLLLGYAGSLHLKKLVKSRAPVMKAVRQAHRTGKACPPLVELSIRELLVKNLEQARAELNIPEPHWYRECHRIWREEGIDPYDLLAQKQETKLVSA
;
A
#
# COMPACT_ATOMS: atom_id res chain seq x y z
N MET A 1 30.23 -45.22 12.07
CA MET A 1 29.26 -44.13 12.31
C MET A 1 29.56 -43.03 11.31
N THR A 2 28.90 -43.07 10.16
CA THR A 2 29.05 -42.07 9.11
C THR A 2 28.04 -40.93 9.37
N GLY A 3 28.56 -39.83 9.91
CA GLY A 3 27.79 -38.61 10.10
C GLY A 3 27.45 -38.00 8.75
N THR A 4 26.20 -38.10 8.34
CA THR A 4 25.65 -37.34 7.25
C THR A 4 25.68 -35.87 7.65
N SER A 5 26.60 -35.10 7.07
CA SER A 5 26.59 -33.63 7.10
C SER A 5 25.23 -33.14 6.59
N PRO A 6 24.52 -32.23 7.30
CA PRO A 6 23.29 -31.68 6.77
C PRO A 6 23.64 -30.98 5.46
N ALA A 7 22.93 -31.36 4.38
CA ALA A 7 23.07 -30.72 3.10
C ALA A 7 22.96 -29.19 3.31
N ALA A 8 23.99 -28.45 2.89
CA ALA A 8 23.99 -27.00 2.89
C ALA A 8 22.74 -26.58 2.09
N ILE A 9 21.78 -25.92 2.75
CA ILE A 9 20.64 -25.31 2.07
C ILE A 9 21.26 -24.23 1.23
N ASP A 10 21.25 -24.42 -0.09
CA ASP A 10 21.69 -23.43 -1.07
C ASP A 10 20.73 -22.25 -0.96
N LEU A 11 21.08 -21.28 -0.10
CA LEU A 11 20.29 -20.08 0.15
C LEU A 11 20.55 -19.14 -1.01
N GLU A 12 19.53 -18.90 -1.83
CA GLU A 12 19.58 -17.81 -2.81
C GLU A 12 19.89 -16.51 -2.07
N THR A 13 20.95 -15.84 -2.46
CA THR A 13 21.44 -14.60 -1.83
C THR A 13 21.62 -13.49 -2.84
N ALA A 14 21.51 -12.25 -2.39
CA ALA A 14 21.94 -11.09 -3.15
C ALA A 14 23.47 -11.00 -3.23
N PHE A 15 23.99 -10.03 -4.01
CA PHE A 15 25.44 -9.81 -4.18
C PHE A 15 26.18 -9.51 -2.89
N ASP A 16 25.50 -8.96 -1.88
CA ASP A 16 26.04 -8.67 -0.54
C ASP A 16 25.89 -9.83 0.46
N GLY A 17 25.41 -10.99 0.01
CA GLY A 17 25.20 -12.16 0.84
C GLY A 17 23.86 -12.19 1.59
N THR A 18 23.02 -11.14 1.48
CA THR A 18 21.69 -11.12 2.12
C THR A 18 20.81 -12.24 1.54
N PRO A 19 20.26 -13.15 2.36
CA PRO A 19 19.45 -14.26 1.86
C PRO A 19 18.11 -13.76 1.29
N LEU A 20 17.64 -14.41 0.22
CA LEU A 20 16.30 -14.16 -0.30
C LEU A 20 15.26 -14.31 0.79
N ARG A 21 15.41 -15.36 1.60
CA ARG A 21 14.51 -15.67 2.70
C ARG A 21 15.31 -16.22 3.88
N HIS A 22 15.12 -15.60 5.06
CA HIS A 22 15.77 -16.08 6.27
C HIS A 22 15.33 -17.52 6.61
N PRO A 23 16.25 -18.42 7.03
CA PRO A 23 15.92 -19.83 7.29
C PRO A 23 14.81 -20.04 8.34
N THR A 24 14.74 -19.16 9.34
CA THR A 24 13.73 -19.25 10.41
C THR A 24 12.39 -18.59 10.03
N ARG A 25 12.30 -17.91 8.87
CA ARG A 25 11.04 -17.30 8.44
C ARG A 25 10.01 -18.39 8.15
N PRO A 26 8.85 -18.41 8.84
CA PRO A 26 7.84 -19.44 8.63
C PRO A 26 7.27 -19.36 7.20
N ARG A 27 6.88 -20.53 6.68
CA ARG A 27 6.17 -20.56 5.38
C ARG A 27 4.78 -19.98 5.54
N SER A 28 4.44 -19.05 4.67
CA SER A 28 3.09 -18.47 4.63
C SER A 28 2.05 -19.54 4.28
N ARG A 29 0.92 -19.53 4.99
CA ARG A 29 -0.19 -20.48 4.78
C ARG A 29 -1.45 -19.73 4.38
N TYR A 30 -2.14 -20.22 3.36
CA TYR A 30 -3.41 -19.67 2.92
C TYR A 30 -4.53 -20.05 3.90
N ARG A 31 -5.16 -19.04 4.53
CA ARG A 31 -6.17 -19.21 5.60
C ARG A 31 -7.37 -18.27 5.33
N PRO A 32 -8.20 -18.55 4.30
CA PRO A 32 -9.26 -17.63 3.86
C PRO A 32 -10.32 -17.36 4.94
N LEU A 33 -10.68 -18.34 5.75
CA LEU A 33 -11.64 -18.16 6.84
C LEU A 33 -11.09 -17.21 7.93
N ALA A 34 -9.79 -17.26 8.22
CA ALA A 34 -9.16 -16.32 9.12
C ALA A 34 -9.19 -14.90 8.54
N ALA A 35 -8.94 -14.74 7.24
CA ALA A 35 -9.03 -13.43 6.57
C ALA A 35 -10.46 -12.85 6.67
N VAL A 36 -11.49 -13.65 6.45
CA VAL A 36 -12.90 -13.21 6.61
C VAL A 36 -13.19 -12.78 8.05
N ARG A 37 -12.67 -13.52 9.05
CA ARG A 37 -12.82 -13.14 10.47
C ARG A 37 -12.14 -11.79 10.74
N HIS A 38 -10.89 -11.61 10.33
CA HIS A 38 -10.15 -10.36 10.50
C HIS A 38 -10.82 -9.19 9.76
N PHE A 39 -11.35 -9.43 8.56
CA PHE A 39 -12.13 -8.42 7.85
C PHE A 39 -13.37 -7.98 8.60
N ARG A 40 -14.09 -8.90 9.26
CA ARG A 40 -15.25 -8.55 10.10
C ARG A 40 -14.85 -7.73 11.33
N GLU A 41 -13.71 -8.03 11.96
CA GLU A 41 -13.19 -7.22 13.06
C GLU A 41 -12.78 -5.82 12.57
N LEU A 42 -12.11 -5.72 11.43
CA LEU A 42 -11.78 -4.44 10.80
C LEU A 42 -13.03 -3.59 10.49
N LEU A 43 -14.16 -4.20 10.10
CA LEU A 43 -15.41 -3.46 9.89
C LEU A 43 -16.03 -2.91 11.18
N LYS A 44 -15.69 -3.44 12.35
CA LYS A 44 -16.12 -2.93 13.66
C LYS A 44 -15.24 -1.79 14.14
N ASP A 45 -13.95 -1.90 13.90
CA ASP A 45 -12.92 -0.92 14.26
C ASP A 45 -11.97 -0.72 13.08
N LYS A 46 -12.19 0.36 12.33
CA LYS A 46 -11.48 0.66 11.08
C LYS A 46 -10.07 1.19 11.29
N GLU A 47 -9.82 1.75 12.48
CA GLU A 47 -8.51 2.25 12.88
C GLU A 47 -7.57 1.13 13.31
N ASN A 48 -8.08 -0.11 13.43
CA ASN A 48 -7.29 -1.26 13.83
C ASN A 48 -6.46 -1.81 12.66
N THR A 49 -5.38 -1.10 12.34
CA THR A 49 -4.42 -1.45 11.28
C THR A 49 -3.85 -2.87 11.44
N ALA A 50 -3.77 -3.40 12.68
CA ALA A 50 -3.29 -4.76 12.92
C ALA A 50 -4.15 -5.82 12.21
N GLU A 51 -5.48 -5.60 12.07
CA GLU A 51 -6.36 -6.51 11.36
C GLU A 51 -6.05 -6.54 9.86
N VAL A 52 -5.66 -5.41 9.28
CA VAL A 52 -5.20 -5.32 7.87
C VAL A 52 -3.98 -6.22 7.65
N PHE A 53 -2.98 -6.14 8.52
CA PHE A 53 -1.79 -6.99 8.42
C PHE A 53 -2.11 -8.48 8.62
N ARG A 54 -3.03 -8.82 9.53
CA ARG A 54 -3.50 -10.20 9.73
C ARG A 54 -4.23 -10.75 8.51
N ILE A 55 -4.95 -9.91 7.75
CA ILE A 55 -5.55 -10.29 6.47
C ILE A 55 -4.48 -10.62 5.44
N TYR A 56 -3.41 -9.80 5.32
CA TYR A 56 -2.29 -10.09 4.42
C TYR A 56 -1.57 -11.40 4.81
N ASP A 57 -1.36 -11.65 6.10
CA ASP A 57 -0.75 -12.89 6.58
C ASP A 57 -1.64 -14.12 6.34
N ALA A 58 -2.96 -13.94 6.34
CA ALA A 58 -3.93 -15.00 6.08
C ALA A 58 -4.10 -15.28 4.57
N LEU A 59 -3.82 -14.29 3.71
CA LEU A 59 -3.96 -14.37 2.26
C LEU A 59 -2.64 -14.06 1.52
N PRO A 60 -1.57 -14.85 1.73
CA PRO A 60 -0.30 -14.59 1.09
C PRO A 60 -0.40 -14.69 -0.43
N SER A 61 0.21 -13.75 -1.13
CA SER A 61 0.31 -13.78 -2.59
C SER A 61 1.31 -14.86 -3.03
N ARG A 62 0.91 -15.73 -3.96
CA ARG A 62 1.79 -16.72 -4.56
C ARG A 62 2.89 -16.07 -5.41
N GLN A 63 2.67 -14.86 -5.91
CA GLN A 63 3.61 -14.13 -6.75
C GLN A 63 4.58 -13.25 -5.95
N PHE A 64 4.38 -13.11 -4.63
CA PHE A 64 5.19 -12.21 -3.82
C PHE A 64 6.68 -12.60 -3.83
N VAL A 65 7.01 -13.82 -3.38
CA VAL A 65 8.42 -14.29 -3.35
C VAL A 65 9.06 -14.34 -4.73
N PRO A 66 8.40 -14.85 -5.79
CA PRO A 66 8.93 -14.73 -7.16
C PRO A 66 9.27 -13.30 -7.59
N ARG A 67 8.45 -12.30 -7.23
CA ARG A 67 8.72 -10.88 -7.53
C ARG A 67 9.90 -10.34 -6.72
N VAL A 68 9.93 -10.64 -5.42
CA VAL A 68 11.09 -10.30 -4.57
C VAL A 68 12.37 -10.81 -5.21
N ARG A 69 12.40 -12.10 -5.59
CA ARG A 69 13.54 -12.73 -6.26
C ARG A 69 13.93 -11.99 -7.54
N ALA A 70 12.96 -11.74 -8.42
CA ALA A 70 13.20 -11.12 -9.71
C ALA A 70 13.82 -9.72 -9.58
N LEU A 71 13.36 -8.92 -8.62
CA LEU A 71 13.94 -7.61 -8.34
C LEU A 71 15.28 -7.72 -7.61
N THR A 72 15.28 -8.31 -6.42
CA THR A 72 16.38 -8.16 -5.47
C THR A 72 17.64 -8.94 -5.82
N LEU A 73 17.53 -9.97 -6.68
CA LEU A 73 18.68 -10.70 -7.23
C LEU A 73 19.14 -10.14 -8.60
N SER A 74 18.58 -9.01 -9.05
CA SER A 74 19.01 -8.31 -10.26
C SER A 74 20.03 -7.21 -9.94
N PRO A 75 20.87 -6.79 -10.91
CA PRO A 75 21.75 -5.62 -10.75
C PRO A 75 20.98 -4.34 -10.40
N HIS A 76 19.78 -4.16 -10.96
CA HIS A 76 18.91 -3.03 -10.67
C HIS A 76 18.44 -3.02 -9.20
N GLY A 77 17.96 -4.16 -8.72
CA GLY A 77 17.51 -4.29 -7.32
C GLY A 77 18.65 -4.14 -6.32
N ASP A 78 19.86 -4.58 -6.67
CA ASP A 78 21.05 -4.37 -5.87
C ASP A 78 21.43 -2.88 -5.79
N ALA A 79 21.36 -2.15 -6.92
CA ALA A 79 21.56 -0.70 -6.95
C ALA A 79 20.52 0.04 -6.08
N LEU A 80 19.24 -0.33 -6.18
CA LEU A 80 18.18 0.23 -5.34
C LEU A 80 18.43 -0.01 -3.85
N ARG A 81 18.83 -1.23 -3.48
CA ARG A 81 19.10 -1.56 -2.07
C ARG A 81 20.26 -0.76 -1.48
N ARG A 82 21.28 -0.47 -2.28
CA ARG A 82 22.41 0.36 -1.85
C ARG A 82 22.06 1.84 -1.75
N SER A 83 21.32 2.38 -2.70
CA SER A 83 20.94 3.80 -2.73
C SER A 83 19.79 4.14 -1.80
N GLU A 84 18.87 3.20 -1.58
CA GLU A 84 17.63 3.35 -0.84
C GLU A 84 17.41 2.15 0.10
N PRO A 85 18.32 1.91 1.06
CA PRO A 85 18.22 0.73 1.93
C PRO A 85 16.97 0.75 2.80
N PHE A 86 16.50 1.96 3.16
CA PHE A 86 15.29 2.20 3.94
C PHE A 86 14.70 3.56 3.54
N LEU A 87 13.40 3.59 3.19
CA LEU A 87 12.77 4.78 2.62
C LEU A 87 12.34 5.84 3.65
N PRO A 88 11.85 5.51 4.87
CA PRO A 88 11.31 6.50 5.79
C PRO A 88 12.22 7.70 6.07
N PRO A 89 13.54 7.57 6.33
CA PRO A 89 14.40 8.73 6.52
C PRO A 89 14.52 9.63 5.29
N ILE A 90 14.31 9.07 4.08
CA ILE A 90 14.32 9.84 2.83
C ILE A 90 13.01 10.61 2.69
N LEU A 91 11.90 9.97 3.05
CA LEU A 91 10.54 10.50 2.90
C LEU A 91 10.18 11.51 3.99
N ASP A 92 10.76 11.40 5.18
CA ASP A 92 10.53 12.33 6.30
C ASP A 92 11.51 13.52 6.32
N ASP A 93 12.53 13.55 5.45
CA ASP A 93 13.42 14.70 5.31
C ASP A 93 12.75 15.79 4.45
N HIS A 94 11.67 16.38 5.00
CA HIS A 94 10.92 17.43 4.30
C HIS A 94 11.79 18.65 3.98
N ASP A 95 12.78 18.97 4.79
CA ASP A 95 13.71 20.07 4.50
C ASP A 95 14.54 19.83 3.23
N ALA A 96 14.96 18.59 2.99
CA ALA A 96 15.63 18.22 1.75
C ALA A 96 14.63 18.10 0.58
N LEU A 97 13.46 17.51 0.80
CA LEU A 97 12.42 17.35 -0.22
C LEU A 97 11.90 18.69 -0.73
N ARG A 98 11.75 19.69 0.12
CA ARG A 98 11.33 21.05 -0.24
C ARG A 98 12.37 21.82 -1.07
N LYS A 99 13.64 21.37 -1.12
CA LYS A 99 14.69 21.93 -2.00
C LYS A 99 14.65 21.39 -3.42
N THR A 100 13.82 20.40 -3.71
CA THR A 100 13.60 19.91 -5.08
C THR A 100 12.83 20.95 -5.92
N PRO A 101 12.77 20.82 -7.26
CA PRO A 101 12.04 21.77 -8.09
C PRO A 101 10.58 21.92 -7.67
N ALA A 102 10.04 23.13 -7.73
CA ALA A 102 8.63 23.40 -7.47
C ALA A 102 7.72 22.57 -8.39
N GLY A 103 6.62 22.03 -7.84
CA GLY A 103 5.71 21.14 -8.56
C GLY A 103 6.24 19.71 -8.73
N SER A 104 7.32 19.37 -8.03
CA SER A 104 7.83 17.99 -7.99
C SER A 104 6.92 17.06 -7.20
N VAL A 105 7.10 15.74 -7.40
CA VAL A 105 6.47 14.70 -6.58
C VAL A 105 6.81 14.89 -5.09
N ALA A 106 8.05 15.31 -4.77
CA ALA A 106 8.48 15.58 -3.41
C ALA A 106 7.66 16.71 -2.75
N HIS A 107 7.42 17.82 -3.46
CA HIS A 107 6.59 18.92 -2.94
C HIS A 107 5.17 18.45 -2.67
N ALA A 108 4.55 17.75 -3.64
CA ALA A 108 3.21 17.22 -3.48
C ALA A 108 3.12 16.17 -2.36
N TYR A 109 4.19 15.39 -2.14
CA TYR A 109 4.28 14.45 -1.02
C TYR A 109 4.33 15.18 0.32
N CYS A 110 5.19 16.19 0.46
CA CYS A 110 5.24 16.99 1.68
C CYS A 110 3.89 17.66 1.97
N ASP A 111 3.25 18.27 0.95
CA ASP A 111 1.93 18.90 1.11
C ASP A 111 0.87 17.89 1.61
N PHE A 112 0.88 16.68 1.04
CA PHE A 112 -0.04 15.61 1.45
C PHE A 112 0.24 15.16 2.89
N MET A 113 1.49 14.84 3.25
CA MET A 113 1.84 14.36 4.58
C MET A 113 1.57 15.41 5.66
N GLU A 114 1.91 16.68 5.40
CA GLU A 114 1.67 17.79 6.32
C GLU A 114 0.18 18.07 6.51
N SER A 115 -0.61 18.07 5.43
CA SER A 115 -2.06 18.30 5.52
C SER A 115 -2.81 17.20 6.28
N GLU A 116 -2.31 15.97 6.23
CA GLU A 116 -2.90 14.81 6.91
C GLU A 116 -2.26 14.54 8.27
N GLY A 117 -1.24 15.30 8.68
CA GLY A 117 -0.51 15.11 9.95
C GLY A 117 0.23 13.78 10.01
N LEU A 118 0.79 13.33 8.89
CA LEU A 118 1.44 12.02 8.73
C LEU A 118 2.96 12.13 8.69
N SER A 119 3.62 10.99 8.93
CA SER A 119 5.03 10.76 8.64
C SER A 119 5.25 9.31 8.20
N ALA A 120 6.28 9.07 7.41
CA ALA A 120 6.66 7.72 7.01
C ALA A 120 7.09 6.88 8.23
N ALA A 121 7.75 7.49 9.21
CA ALA A 121 8.06 6.86 10.50
C ALA A 121 6.79 6.48 11.28
N GLY A 122 5.72 7.27 11.19
CA GLY A 122 4.42 6.97 11.77
C GLY A 122 3.82 5.67 11.21
N LEU A 123 3.88 5.48 9.90
CA LEU A 123 3.43 4.25 9.25
C LEU A 123 4.28 3.03 9.66
N VAL A 124 5.59 3.22 9.87
CA VAL A 124 6.47 2.18 10.45
C VAL A 124 5.97 1.80 11.83
N ALA A 125 5.78 2.78 12.72
CA ALA A 125 5.34 2.55 14.11
C ALA A 125 3.98 1.82 14.16
N GLU A 126 3.02 2.19 13.29
CA GLU A 126 1.75 1.47 13.19
C GLU A 126 1.95 0.00 12.73
N SER A 127 2.85 -0.24 11.78
CA SER A 127 3.13 -1.61 11.33
C SER A 127 3.79 -2.48 12.42
N GLU A 128 4.59 -1.87 13.29
CA GLU A 128 5.25 -2.55 14.41
C GLU A 128 4.27 -2.96 15.51
N LYS A 129 3.19 -2.19 15.73
CA LYS A 129 2.11 -2.57 16.67
C LYS A 129 1.46 -3.91 16.32
N ALA A 130 1.53 -4.32 15.06
CA ALA A 130 1.05 -5.64 14.65
C ALA A 130 1.92 -6.81 15.19
N GLY A 131 3.06 -6.52 15.82
CA GLY A 131 3.94 -7.51 16.47
C GLY A 131 4.52 -8.55 15.51
N ARG A 132 4.70 -8.19 14.23
CA ARG A 132 5.24 -9.11 13.22
C ARG A 132 6.76 -9.27 13.41
N PRO A 133 7.28 -10.51 13.36
CA PRO A 133 8.73 -10.72 13.43
C PRO A 133 9.45 -10.02 12.27
N VAL A 134 10.55 -9.37 12.55
CA VAL A 134 11.46 -8.79 11.57
C VAL A 134 12.55 -9.80 11.24
N TYR A 135 12.89 -9.95 9.97
CA TYR A 135 13.93 -10.83 9.47
C TYR A 135 14.93 -10.03 8.64
N ASP A 136 16.19 -10.38 8.76
CA ASP A 136 17.23 -9.81 7.89
C ASP A 136 17.28 -10.59 6.58
N ASP A 137 16.33 -10.30 5.69
CA ASP A 137 16.20 -10.95 4.38
C ASP A 137 15.59 -10.01 3.31
N LEU A 138 15.72 -10.41 2.04
CA LEU A 138 15.22 -9.62 0.91
C LEU A 138 13.70 -9.55 0.87
N VAL A 139 13.01 -10.56 1.39
CA VAL A 139 11.54 -10.57 1.55
C VAL A 139 11.11 -9.43 2.48
N GLN A 140 11.85 -9.20 3.57
CA GLN A 140 11.58 -8.11 4.51
C GLN A 140 11.82 -6.74 3.88
N TRP A 141 12.99 -6.56 3.24
CA TRP A 141 13.32 -5.31 2.58
C TRP A 141 12.26 -4.92 1.53
N PHE A 142 11.86 -5.87 0.69
CA PHE A 142 10.82 -5.63 -0.32
C PHE A 142 9.47 -5.28 0.31
N GLY A 143 9.10 -5.99 1.38
CA GLY A 143 7.85 -5.74 2.11
C GLY A 143 7.83 -4.35 2.77
N PHE A 144 8.94 -3.92 3.35
CA PHE A 144 9.09 -2.57 3.90
C PHE A 144 8.97 -1.52 2.80
N ARG A 145 9.68 -1.70 1.70
CA ARG A 145 9.62 -0.78 0.57
C ARG A 145 8.20 -0.67 0.00
N GLN A 146 7.46 -1.78 -0.08
CA GLN A 146 6.05 -1.76 -0.52
C GLN A 146 5.15 -1.01 0.47
N ARG A 147 5.38 -1.13 1.78
CA ARG A 147 4.67 -0.36 2.81
C ARG A 147 4.99 1.13 2.67
N ASP A 148 6.27 1.47 2.61
CA ASP A 148 6.76 2.85 2.67
C ASP A 148 6.41 3.66 1.40
N THR A 149 6.10 3.01 0.28
CA THR A 149 5.61 3.66 -0.94
C THR A 149 4.09 3.88 -0.96
N HIS A 150 3.35 3.50 0.10
CA HIS A 150 1.89 3.61 0.12
C HIS A 150 1.40 5.07 -0.03
N ASP A 151 1.96 5.99 0.76
CA ASP A 151 1.51 7.39 0.74
C ASP A 151 1.90 8.10 -0.57
N LEU A 152 3.02 7.69 -1.20
CA LEU A 152 3.35 8.13 -2.56
C LEU A 152 2.29 7.70 -3.59
N MET A 153 1.61 6.57 -3.38
CA MET A 153 0.53 6.15 -4.27
C MET A 153 -0.67 7.11 -4.18
N HIS A 154 -1.03 7.61 -2.98
CA HIS A 154 -2.04 8.66 -2.82
C HIS A 154 -1.68 9.90 -3.63
N VAL A 155 -0.45 10.38 -3.48
CA VAL A 155 0.06 11.56 -4.18
C VAL A 155 0.03 11.39 -5.70
N LEU A 156 0.58 10.28 -6.21
CA LEU A 156 0.68 10.03 -7.65
C LEU A 156 -0.69 9.82 -8.30
N THR A 157 -1.59 9.12 -7.63
CA THR A 157 -2.92 8.79 -8.19
C THR A 157 -3.97 9.86 -7.95
N GLY A 158 -3.74 10.76 -6.99
CA GLY A 158 -4.72 11.77 -6.58
C GLY A 158 -5.93 11.20 -5.81
N TYR A 159 -5.83 9.97 -5.29
CA TYR A 159 -6.80 9.43 -4.34
C TYR A 159 -6.50 9.96 -2.94
N GLY A 160 -7.49 10.52 -2.24
CA GLY A 160 -7.36 10.98 -0.86
C GLY A 160 -7.39 9.82 0.15
N ARG A 161 -7.29 10.17 1.44
CA ARG A 161 -7.37 9.20 2.56
C ARG A 161 -8.81 8.91 3.02
N ASP A 162 -9.81 9.46 2.33
CA ASP A 162 -11.19 9.07 2.58
C ASP A 162 -11.43 7.57 2.29
N ALA A 163 -12.55 7.06 2.79
CA ALA A 163 -12.84 5.63 2.69
C ALA A 163 -12.84 5.07 1.26
N LEU A 164 -13.17 5.86 0.23
CA LEU A 164 -13.11 5.42 -1.17
C LEU A 164 -11.68 5.52 -1.71
N GLY A 165 -10.95 6.58 -1.34
CA GLY A 165 -9.56 6.78 -1.75
C GLY A 165 -8.67 5.63 -1.30
N GLU A 166 -8.78 5.20 -0.04
CA GLU A 166 -8.08 4.02 0.49
C GLU A 166 -8.41 2.75 -0.31
N GLN A 167 -9.69 2.52 -0.64
CA GLN A 167 -10.07 1.37 -1.46
C GLN A 167 -9.47 1.45 -2.87
N CYS A 168 -9.38 2.65 -3.44
CA CYS A 168 -8.76 2.88 -4.74
C CYS A 168 -7.25 2.59 -4.68
N VAL A 169 -6.52 3.07 -3.66
CA VAL A 169 -5.07 2.79 -3.48
C VAL A 169 -4.82 1.29 -3.27
N LEU A 170 -5.63 0.60 -2.47
CA LEU A 170 -5.53 -0.86 -2.29
C LEU A 170 -5.68 -1.61 -3.62
N LEU A 171 -6.62 -1.21 -4.47
CA LEU A 171 -6.83 -1.86 -5.77
C LEU A 171 -5.82 -1.42 -6.84
N PHE A 172 -5.30 -0.21 -6.76
CA PHE A 172 -4.14 0.21 -7.53
C PHE A 172 -2.92 -0.66 -7.20
N THR A 173 -2.63 -0.83 -5.91
CA THR A 173 -1.55 -1.72 -5.41
C THR A 173 -1.76 -3.17 -5.86
N HIS A 174 -3.00 -3.68 -5.80
CA HIS A 174 -3.34 -5.01 -6.34
C HIS A 174 -3.06 -5.11 -7.84
N GLY A 175 -3.33 -4.04 -8.59
CA GLY A 175 -3.03 -3.99 -10.03
C GLY A 175 -1.54 -4.14 -10.31
N GLN A 176 -0.69 -3.46 -9.55
CA GLN A 176 0.77 -3.54 -9.66
C GLN A 176 1.32 -4.87 -9.15
N SER A 177 0.82 -5.36 -8.02
CA SER A 177 1.28 -6.58 -7.35
C SER A 177 0.10 -7.41 -6.87
N PRO A 178 -0.36 -8.42 -7.66
CA PRO A 178 -1.53 -9.21 -7.32
C PRO A 178 -1.46 -9.82 -5.92
N SER A 179 -2.40 -9.44 -5.06
CA SER A 179 -2.53 -9.89 -3.68
C SER A 179 -4.01 -10.10 -3.35
N GLN A 180 -4.36 -11.30 -2.85
CA GLN A 180 -5.72 -11.60 -2.43
C GLN A 180 -6.17 -10.75 -1.23
N GLY A 181 -5.22 -10.31 -0.38
CA GLY A 181 -5.49 -9.39 0.73
C GLY A 181 -5.95 -8.03 0.21
N HIS A 182 -5.19 -7.41 -0.71
CA HIS A 182 -5.59 -6.15 -1.34
C HIS A 182 -6.91 -6.29 -2.11
N LEU A 183 -7.10 -7.41 -2.83
CA LEU A 183 -8.33 -7.67 -3.56
C LEU A 183 -9.54 -7.75 -2.63
N LEU A 184 -9.42 -8.50 -1.53
CA LEU A 184 -10.47 -8.62 -0.52
C LEU A 184 -10.79 -7.28 0.11
N LEU A 185 -9.78 -6.59 0.65
CA LEU A 185 -9.95 -5.29 1.30
C LEU A 185 -10.56 -4.26 0.35
N GLY A 186 -10.01 -4.12 -0.86
CA GLY A 186 -10.46 -3.14 -1.83
C GLY A 186 -11.89 -3.38 -2.30
N TYR A 187 -12.23 -4.57 -2.79
CA TYR A 187 -13.59 -4.82 -3.31
C TYR A 187 -14.63 -5.04 -2.22
N ALA A 188 -14.34 -5.81 -1.17
CA ALA A 188 -15.30 -6.02 -0.10
C ALA A 188 -15.53 -4.74 0.70
N GLY A 189 -14.48 -3.93 0.94
CA GLY A 189 -14.59 -2.60 1.54
C GLY A 189 -15.46 -1.67 0.70
N SER A 190 -15.25 -1.64 -0.63
CA SER A 190 -16.05 -0.81 -1.54
C SER A 190 -17.52 -1.24 -1.60
N LEU A 191 -17.80 -2.54 -1.59
CA LEU A 191 -19.16 -3.06 -1.53
C LEU A 191 -19.82 -2.70 -0.19
N HIS A 192 -19.08 -2.78 0.90
CA HIS A 192 -19.55 -2.35 2.22
C HIS A 192 -19.86 -0.85 2.25
N LEU A 193 -18.93 -0.03 1.74
CA LEU A 193 -19.13 1.42 1.62
C LEU A 193 -20.40 1.75 0.81
N LYS A 194 -20.57 1.13 -0.37
CA LYS A 194 -21.76 1.32 -1.21
C LYS A 194 -23.06 0.92 -0.49
N LYS A 195 -23.02 -0.09 0.38
CA LYS A 195 -24.18 -0.53 1.17
C LYS A 195 -24.49 0.44 2.30
N LEU A 196 -23.46 1.06 2.89
CA LEU A 196 -23.62 2.03 3.99
C LEU A 196 -24.12 3.37 3.47
N VAL A 197 -23.47 3.89 2.42
CA VAL A 197 -23.79 5.17 1.80
C VAL A 197 -24.82 4.93 0.72
N LYS A 198 -26.09 5.26 1.02
CA LYS A 198 -27.20 5.17 0.06
C LYS A 198 -27.10 6.32 -0.94
N SER A 199 -26.27 6.17 -1.95
CA SER A 199 -25.95 7.17 -2.95
C SER A 199 -25.95 6.58 -4.36
N ARG A 200 -26.16 7.44 -5.38
CA ARG A 200 -25.98 7.08 -6.79
C ARG A 200 -24.51 7.11 -7.25
N ALA A 201 -23.58 7.48 -6.36
CA ALA A 201 -22.17 7.58 -6.68
C ALA A 201 -21.60 6.26 -7.25
N PRO A 202 -20.84 6.31 -8.35
CA PRO A 202 -20.38 5.12 -9.06
C PRO A 202 -19.14 4.48 -8.42
N VAL A 203 -19.18 4.19 -7.12
CA VAL A 203 -18.07 3.62 -6.30
C VAL A 203 -17.34 2.48 -7.02
N MET A 204 -18.09 1.53 -7.60
CA MET A 204 -17.48 0.39 -8.29
C MET A 204 -16.76 0.75 -9.59
N LYS A 205 -17.10 1.91 -10.21
CA LYS A 205 -16.35 2.40 -11.37
C LYS A 205 -15.01 3.02 -10.93
N ALA A 206 -15.00 3.74 -9.81
CA ALA A 206 -13.78 4.33 -9.24
C ALA A 206 -12.74 3.24 -8.91
N VAL A 207 -13.12 2.23 -8.15
CA VAL A 207 -12.20 1.15 -7.75
C VAL A 207 -11.76 0.27 -8.92
N ARG A 208 -12.60 0.08 -9.94
CA ARG A 208 -12.19 -0.61 -11.18
C ARG A 208 -11.24 0.23 -12.03
N GLN A 209 -11.41 1.56 -12.04
CA GLN A 209 -10.45 2.47 -12.67
C GLN A 209 -9.11 2.33 -11.97
N ALA A 210 -9.06 2.44 -10.65
CA ALA A 210 -7.85 2.31 -9.85
C ALA A 210 -7.11 0.99 -10.12
N HIS A 211 -7.84 -0.13 -10.13
CA HIS A 211 -7.26 -1.44 -10.44
C HIS A 211 -6.66 -1.50 -11.86
N ARG A 212 -7.35 -0.93 -12.88
CA ARG A 212 -6.83 -0.89 -14.25
C ARG A 212 -5.61 0.00 -14.37
N THR A 213 -5.63 1.17 -13.72
CA THR A 213 -4.48 2.07 -13.66
C THR A 213 -3.28 1.39 -13.03
N GLY A 214 -3.47 0.69 -11.89
CA GLY A 214 -2.40 -0.07 -11.26
C GLY A 214 -1.78 -1.15 -12.15
N LYS A 215 -2.60 -1.79 -13.01
CA LYS A 215 -2.08 -2.76 -14.00
C LYS A 215 -1.27 -2.13 -15.12
N ALA A 216 -1.58 -0.90 -15.49
CA ALA A 216 -0.88 -0.16 -16.55
C ALA A 216 0.38 0.57 -16.05
N CYS A 217 0.43 0.83 -14.75
CA CYS A 217 1.53 1.51 -14.09
C CYS A 217 2.69 0.53 -13.80
N PRO A 218 3.94 0.89 -14.10
CA PRO A 218 5.10 0.13 -13.62
C PRO A 218 5.07 0.01 -12.08
N PRO A 219 5.50 -1.12 -11.50
CA PRO A 219 5.47 -1.30 -10.06
C PRO A 219 6.34 -0.26 -9.34
N LEU A 220 5.75 0.59 -8.50
CA LEU A 220 6.49 1.66 -7.80
C LEU A 220 7.61 1.11 -6.91
N VAL A 221 7.42 -0.07 -6.36
CA VAL A 221 8.42 -0.75 -5.53
C VAL A 221 9.72 -1.06 -6.30
N GLU A 222 9.68 -1.09 -7.63
CA GLU A 222 10.81 -1.37 -8.51
C GLU A 222 11.51 -0.10 -9.03
N LEU A 223 10.97 1.09 -8.74
CA LEU A 223 11.52 2.37 -9.20
C LEU A 223 12.44 2.99 -8.16
N SER A 224 13.42 3.81 -8.59
CA SER A 224 14.15 4.69 -7.68
C SER A 224 13.19 5.77 -7.16
N ILE A 225 12.94 5.77 -5.86
CA ILE A 225 12.09 6.77 -5.22
C ILE A 225 12.80 8.12 -5.19
N ARG A 226 14.12 8.15 -5.01
CA ARG A 226 14.90 9.39 -5.09
C ARG A 226 14.77 10.07 -6.45
N GLU A 227 14.83 9.30 -7.54
CA GLU A 227 14.66 9.84 -8.90
C GLU A 227 13.22 10.26 -9.16
N LEU A 228 12.24 9.53 -8.61
CA LEU A 228 10.82 9.87 -8.74
C LEU A 228 10.48 11.17 -8.03
N LEU A 229 11.00 11.36 -6.82
CA LEU A 229 10.71 12.53 -5.98
C LEU A 229 11.10 13.87 -6.63
N VAL A 230 12.17 13.91 -7.42
CA VAL A 230 12.62 15.14 -8.08
C VAL A 230 11.87 15.45 -9.39
N LYS A 231 11.10 14.52 -9.93
CA LYS A 231 10.33 14.73 -11.17
C LYS A 231 9.14 15.66 -10.92
N ASN A 232 8.77 16.43 -11.96
CA ASN A 232 7.48 17.12 -11.95
C ASN A 232 6.34 16.11 -11.81
N LEU A 233 5.33 16.42 -10.98
CA LEU A 233 4.24 15.50 -10.67
C LEU A 233 3.45 15.05 -11.90
N GLU A 234 3.08 15.99 -12.79
CA GLU A 234 2.31 15.66 -13.98
C GLU A 234 3.14 14.86 -14.99
N GLN A 235 4.43 15.16 -15.11
CA GLN A 235 5.35 14.37 -15.92
C GLN A 235 5.48 12.95 -15.35
N ALA A 236 5.65 12.81 -14.03
CA ALA A 236 5.71 11.50 -13.38
C ALA A 236 4.44 10.68 -13.61
N ARG A 237 3.27 11.30 -13.49
CA ARG A 237 1.97 10.65 -13.79
C ARG A 237 1.90 10.16 -15.23
N ALA A 238 2.32 10.99 -16.19
CA ALA A 238 2.33 10.63 -17.61
C ALA A 238 3.27 9.44 -17.89
N GLU A 239 4.50 9.49 -17.38
CA GLU A 239 5.50 8.42 -17.53
C GLU A 239 5.04 7.10 -16.88
N LEU A 240 4.31 7.19 -15.77
CA LEU A 240 3.78 6.04 -15.03
C LEU A 240 2.42 5.54 -15.54
N ASN A 241 1.87 6.13 -16.61
CA ASN A 241 0.54 5.81 -17.13
C ASN A 241 -0.57 5.97 -16.07
N ILE A 242 -0.48 7.00 -15.24
CA ILE A 242 -1.48 7.32 -14.20
C ILE A 242 -2.38 8.45 -14.71
N PRO A 243 -3.57 8.15 -15.21
CA PRO A 243 -4.54 9.17 -15.66
C PRO A 243 -5.25 9.80 -14.45
N GLU A 244 -5.94 10.92 -14.72
CA GLU A 244 -6.85 11.53 -13.77
C GLU A 244 -7.81 10.52 -13.13
N PRO A 245 -8.06 10.60 -11.82
CA PRO A 245 -8.95 9.70 -11.09
C PRO A 245 -10.43 10.10 -11.30
N HIS A 246 -10.89 10.08 -12.55
CA HIS A 246 -12.19 10.59 -12.98
C HIS A 246 -13.36 10.06 -12.15
N TRP A 247 -13.50 8.74 -12.00
CA TRP A 247 -14.65 8.16 -11.30
C TRP A 247 -14.60 8.39 -9.79
N TYR A 248 -13.41 8.53 -9.20
CA TYR A 248 -13.25 8.92 -7.81
C TYR A 248 -13.74 10.35 -7.57
N ARG A 249 -13.29 11.31 -8.40
CA ARG A 249 -13.76 12.71 -8.34
C ARG A 249 -15.26 12.82 -8.60
N GLU A 250 -15.79 12.01 -9.51
CA GLU A 250 -17.23 11.96 -9.79
C GLU A 250 -18.03 11.44 -8.58
N CYS A 251 -17.53 10.44 -7.84
CA CYS A 251 -18.15 10.02 -6.58
C CYS A 251 -18.21 11.17 -5.58
N HIS A 252 -17.10 11.88 -5.38
CA HIS A 252 -17.02 13.03 -4.48
C HIS A 252 -17.96 14.16 -4.90
N ARG A 253 -18.06 14.44 -6.19
CA ARG A 253 -19.00 15.45 -6.73
C ARG A 253 -20.45 15.08 -6.39
N ILE A 254 -20.84 13.85 -6.68
CA ILE A 254 -22.21 13.36 -6.44
C ILE A 254 -22.52 13.36 -4.94
N TRP A 255 -21.62 12.90 -4.07
CA TRP A 255 -21.83 12.91 -2.62
C TRP A 255 -22.07 14.32 -2.10
N ARG A 256 -21.25 15.31 -2.53
CA ARG A 256 -21.48 16.71 -2.13
C ARG A 256 -22.84 17.25 -2.61
N GLU A 257 -23.28 16.89 -3.82
CA GLU A 257 -24.63 17.24 -4.32
C GLU A 257 -25.75 16.58 -3.50
N GLU A 258 -25.51 15.40 -2.96
CA GLU A 258 -26.44 14.67 -2.10
C GLU A 258 -26.33 15.10 -0.62
N GLY A 259 -25.50 16.12 -0.30
CA GLY A 259 -25.29 16.60 1.09
C GLY A 259 -24.46 15.63 1.94
N ILE A 260 -23.70 14.75 1.31
CA ILE A 260 -22.85 13.74 1.99
C ILE A 260 -21.40 14.23 1.95
N ASP A 261 -20.74 14.32 3.10
CA ASP A 261 -19.31 14.62 3.15
C ASP A 261 -18.49 13.39 2.76
N PRO A 262 -17.70 13.46 1.67
CA PRO A 262 -16.84 12.35 1.25
C PRO A 262 -15.82 11.90 2.30
N TYR A 263 -15.38 12.81 3.17
CA TYR A 263 -14.39 12.54 4.21
C TYR A 263 -15.00 11.99 5.49
N ASP A 264 -16.33 12.08 5.64
CA ASP A 264 -17.07 11.61 6.82
C ASP A 264 -18.10 10.49 6.50
N LEU A 265 -17.90 9.76 5.43
CA LEU A 265 -18.80 8.70 4.94
C LEU A 265 -19.12 7.63 6.01
N LEU A 266 -18.32 7.55 7.05
CA LEU A 266 -18.34 6.47 8.02
C LEU A 266 -18.79 6.92 9.42
N ALA A 267 -18.78 8.22 9.74
CA ALA A 267 -19.23 8.79 11.01
C ALA A 267 -20.76 8.94 11.09
N GLN A 268 -21.43 9.14 9.96
CA GLN A 268 -22.90 9.30 9.89
C GLN A 268 -23.71 8.17 10.54
N LYS A 269 -23.09 7.04 10.88
CA LYS A 269 -23.75 5.91 11.55
C LYS A 269 -23.80 6.03 13.06
N GLN A 270 -23.01 6.88 13.69
CA GLN A 270 -23.04 7.06 15.15
C GLN A 270 -24.23 7.91 15.56
N GLU A 271 -24.55 8.95 14.80
CA GLU A 271 -25.69 9.83 15.11
C GLU A 271 -27.05 9.13 14.90
N THR A 272 -27.20 8.34 13.84
CA THR A 272 -28.46 7.63 13.57
C THR A 272 -28.79 6.56 14.63
N LYS A 273 -27.77 6.00 15.32
CA LYS A 273 -27.98 5.07 16.44
C LYS A 273 -28.32 5.78 17.75
N LEU A 274 -27.83 7.02 17.95
CA LEU A 274 -28.13 7.81 19.15
C LEU A 274 -29.55 8.44 19.10
N VAL A 275 -30.07 8.69 17.89
CA VAL A 275 -31.43 9.23 17.70
C VAL A 275 -32.51 8.13 17.69
N SER A 276 -32.12 6.85 17.52
CA SER A 276 -33.03 5.69 17.49
C SER A 276 -33.01 4.82 18.77
N ALA A 277 -32.32 5.26 19.81
CA ALA A 277 -32.28 4.66 21.16
C ALA A 277 -32.91 5.59 22.19
#